data_15f1c1de211238db42cac1394d371dc4
#
_entry.id   15f1c1de211238db42cac1394d371dc4
#
_cell.length_a   1.000
_cell.length_b   1.000
_cell.length_c   1.000
_cell.angle_alpha   90.00
_cell.angle_beta   90.00
_cell.angle_gamma   90.00
#
_symmetry.space_group_name_H-M   'P 1'
#
loop_
_entity.id
_entity.type
_entity.pdbx_description
1 polymer ?
#
loop_
_entity_poly.entity_id
_entity_poly.type
_entity_poly.pdbx_seq_one_letter_code
_entity_poly.pdbx_strand_id
1 'polypeptide(L)'
;MSWKTFKEAKLAAYSKAKEKGEVDSLIVALVEKINMNPDLVSLSSCSGRINLLRFDLDERKSTAEFFAKWHGPVDKEEFEMRLYSYTEKMRLWFKVEPFILHIAAKDMKSARRFLEKIRMIGVKRGGIQTMAKEKVLMEVQGNDAISVPADSVEEWGPLINIANRMMERNLDVLKKLEKIEW
;
A
#
# COMPACT_ATOMS: atom_id res chain seq x y z
N MET A 1 15.31 -5.77 -22.79
CA MET A 1 16.09 -5.83 -21.51
C MET A 1 15.82 -7.19 -20.91
N SER A 2 16.85 -7.95 -20.56
CA SER A 2 16.67 -9.28 -19.96
C SER A 2 16.02 -9.20 -18.57
N TRP A 3 15.38 -10.28 -18.12
CA TRP A 3 14.82 -10.36 -16.75
C TRP A 3 15.89 -10.06 -15.68
N LYS A 4 17.08 -10.66 -15.85
CA LYS A 4 18.19 -10.47 -14.90
C LYS A 4 18.53 -8.98 -14.73
N THR A 5 18.80 -8.29 -15.83
CA THR A 5 19.13 -6.85 -15.81
C THR A 5 17.98 -6.01 -15.23
N PHE A 6 16.72 -6.35 -15.57
CA PHE A 6 15.56 -5.67 -15.02
C PHE A 6 15.45 -5.85 -13.51
N LYS A 7 15.58 -7.09 -13.02
CA LYS A 7 15.51 -7.39 -11.59
C LYS A 7 16.64 -6.69 -10.82
N GLU A 8 17.87 -6.77 -11.29
CA GLU A 8 19.03 -6.12 -10.67
C GLU A 8 18.81 -4.60 -10.53
N ALA A 9 18.31 -3.94 -11.57
CA ALA A 9 17.99 -2.52 -11.52
C ALA A 9 16.90 -2.19 -10.48
N LYS A 10 15.87 -3.05 -10.34
CA LYS A 10 14.80 -2.85 -9.34
C LYS A 10 15.29 -3.10 -7.91
N LEU A 11 16.14 -4.11 -7.70
CA LEU A 11 16.75 -4.36 -6.40
C LEU A 11 17.67 -3.20 -5.98
N ALA A 12 18.46 -2.65 -6.89
CA ALA A 12 19.29 -1.48 -6.61
C ALA A 12 18.45 -0.25 -6.23
N ALA A 13 17.33 -0.02 -6.95
CA ALA A 13 16.41 1.07 -6.63
C ALA A 13 15.74 0.86 -5.25
N TYR A 14 15.35 -0.37 -4.92
CA TYR A 14 14.81 -0.71 -3.61
C TYR A 14 15.83 -0.47 -2.48
N SER A 15 17.07 -0.94 -2.62
CA SER A 15 18.12 -0.70 -1.62
C SER A 15 18.34 0.79 -1.37
N LYS A 16 18.40 1.59 -2.44
CA LYS A 16 18.56 3.05 -2.32
C LYS A 16 17.37 3.71 -1.61
N ALA A 17 16.14 3.29 -1.91
CA ALA A 17 14.94 3.81 -1.24
C ALA A 17 14.93 3.41 0.24
N LYS A 18 15.33 2.16 0.57
CA LYS A 18 15.42 1.68 1.95
C LYS A 18 16.46 2.46 2.77
N GLU A 19 17.65 2.71 2.21
CA GLU A 19 18.70 3.51 2.84
C GLU A 19 18.24 4.95 3.15
N LYS A 20 17.38 5.51 2.32
CA LYS A 20 16.79 6.84 2.51
C LYS A 20 15.60 6.89 3.47
N GLY A 21 15.12 5.73 3.98
CA GLY A 21 13.92 5.65 4.80
C GLY A 21 12.61 5.91 4.03
N GLU A 22 12.63 5.78 2.70
CA GLU A 22 11.47 5.97 1.82
C GLU A 22 10.59 4.70 1.73
N VAL A 23 11.06 3.57 2.27
CA VAL A 23 10.30 2.32 2.34
C VAL A 23 9.63 2.21 3.70
N ASP A 24 8.33 1.97 3.68
CA ASP A 24 7.53 1.75 4.88
C ASP A 24 8.05 0.53 5.66
N SER A 25 8.41 0.76 6.93
CA SER A 25 9.05 -0.26 7.79
C SER A 25 8.20 -1.52 7.97
N LEU A 26 6.87 -1.37 7.99
CA LEU A 26 5.92 -2.48 8.18
C LEU A 26 5.86 -3.47 7.02
N ILE A 27 6.44 -3.13 5.86
CA ILE A 27 6.40 -3.99 4.67
C ILE A 27 7.79 -4.48 4.25
N VAL A 28 8.86 -3.99 4.88
CA VAL A 28 10.24 -4.31 4.50
C VAL A 28 10.50 -5.82 4.47
N ALA A 29 10.13 -6.53 5.56
CA ALA A 29 10.36 -7.98 5.67
C ALA A 29 9.67 -8.77 4.55
N LEU A 30 8.42 -8.43 4.25
CA LEU A 30 7.67 -9.04 3.15
C LEU A 30 8.31 -8.76 1.78
N VAL A 31 8.67 -7.52 1.52
CA VAL A 31 9.29 -7.11 0.24
C VAL A 31 10.63 -7.79 0.05
N GLU A 32 11.46 -7.86 1.07
CA GLU A 32 12.74 -8.58 1.01
C GLU A 32 12.55 -10.06 0.72
N LYS A 33 11.60 -10.71 1.40
CA LYS A 33 11.28 -12.12 1.16
C LYS A 33 10.81 -12.38 -0.27
N ILE A 34 9.96 -11.52 -0.83
CA ILE A 34 9.56 -11.59 -2.24
C ILE A 34 10.76 -11.40 -3.17
N ASN A 35 11.63 -10.44 -2.87
CA ASN A 35 12.80 -10.11 -3.67
C ASN A 35 13.88 -11.21 -3.67
N MET A 36 13.92 -12.08 -2.65
CA MET A 36 14.78 -13.27 -2.61
C MET A 36 14.39 -14.30 -3.67
N ASN A 37 13.12 -14.36 -4.08
CA ASN A 37 12.69 -15.28 -5.14
C ASN A 37 13.30 -14.88 -6.49
N PRO A 38 14.00 -15.77 -7.21
CA PRO A 38 14.69 -15.44 -8.46
C PRO A 38 13.77 -14.91 -9.57
N ASP A 39 12.51 -15.33 -9.55
CA ASP A 39 11.52 -15.03 -10.59
C ASP A 39 10.56 -13.88 -10.22
N LEU A 40 10.74 -13.23 -9.06
CA LEU A 40 9.92 -12.13 -8.60
C LEU A 40 10.79 -10.91 -8.24
N VAL A 41 10.23 -9.72 -8.37
CA VAL A 41 10.81 -8.47 -7.82
C VAL A 41 9.71 -7.45 -7.53
N SER A 42 9.83 -6.77 -6.38
CA SER A 42 8.96 -5.65 -6.02
C SER A 42 9.25 -4.42 -6.86
N LEU A 43 8.21 -3.64 -7.16
CA LEU A 43 8.29 -2.35 -7.87
C LEU A 43 8.00 -1.19 -6.94
N SER A 44 6.79 -1.16 -6.39
CA SER A 44 6.35 -0.21 -5.38
C SER A 44 5.47 -0.92 -4.38
N SER A 45 5.48 -0.48 -3.13
CA SER A 45 4.74 -1.14 -2.07
C SER A 45 4.41 -0.14 -0.97
N CYS A 46 3.24 -0.32 -0.35
CA CYS A 46 2.83 0.42 0.83
C CYS A 46 2.10 -0.56 1.75
N SER A 47 2.33 -0.48 3.05
CA SER A 47 1.65 -1.32 4.05
C SER A 47 0.18 -0.94 4.26
N GLY A 48 -0.29 0.12 3.62
CA GLY A 48 -1.56 0.75 3.90
C GLY A 48 -1.41 1.90 4.89
N ARG A 49 -2.45 2.72 5.01
CA ARG A 49 -2.41 3.90 5.87
C ARG A 49 -3.80 4.46 6.15
N ILE A 50 -3.93 5.11 7.29
CA ILE A 50 -4.95 6.14 7.54
C ILE A 50 -4.33 7.45 7.12
N ASN A 51 -5.06 8.32 6.42
CA ASN A 51 -4.53 9.61 6.03
C ASN A 51 -5.59 10.70 5.94
N LEU A 52 -5.14 11.94 6.07
CA LEU A 52 -5.85 13.15 5.72
C LEU A 52 -5.20 13.69 4.43
N LEU A 53 -5.95 13.67 3.35
CA LEU A 53 -5.50 14.09 2.03
C LEU A 53 -6.18 15.40 1.65
N ARG A 54 -5.41 16.42 1.31
CA ARG A 54 -5.94 17.71 0.83
C ARG A 54 -5.92 17.78 -0.69
N PHE A 55 -6.93 18.39 -1.25
CA PHE A 55 -7.09 18.67 -2.67
C PHE A 55 -7.40 20.14 -2.88
N ASP A 56 -7.15 20.65 -4.07
CA ASP A 56 -7.75 21.92 -4.48
C ASP A 56 -9.28 21.83 -4.54
N LEU A 57 -9.95 22.96 -4.74
CA LEU A 57 -11.41 23.01 -4.77
C LEU A 57 -12.03 22.20 -5.91
N ASP A 58 -11.28 21.95 -6.98
CA ASP A 58 -11.69 21.13 -8.13
C ASP A 58 -11.39 19.64 -7.90
N GLU A 59 -10.80 19.29 -6.75
CA GLU A 59 -10.45 17.90 -6.37
C GLU A 59 -9.59 17.15 -7.40
N ARG A 60 -8.72 17.87 -8.10
CA ARG A 60 -7.83 17.26 -9.09
C ARG A 60 -6.80 16.37 -8.42
N LYS A 61 -6.64 15.15 -8.92
CA LYS A 61 -5.66 14.19 -8.39
C LYS A 61 -4.22 14.71 -8.40
N SER A 62 -3.89 15.60 -9.35
CA SER A 62 -2.56 16.20 -9.47
C SER A 62 -2.23 17.19 -8.35
N THR A 63 -3.23 17.68 -7.61
CA THR A 63 -3.07 18.60 -6.48
C THR A 63 -3.18 17.91 -5.13
N ALA A 64 -3.34 16.59 -5.13
CA ALA A 64 -3.48 15.80 -3.91
C ALA A 64 -2.18 15.77 -3.10
N GLU A 65 -2.24 16.20 -1.85
CA GLU A 65 -1.11 16.20 -0.92
C GLU A 65 -1.52 15.64 0.45
N PHE A 66 -0.62 14.87 1.07
CA PHE A 66 -0.86 14.38 2.42
C PHE A 66 -0.71 15.52 3.43
N PHE A 67 -1.80 15.84 4.13
CA PHE A 67 -1.76 16.69 5.30
C PHE A 67 -1.29 15.92 6.54
N ALA A 68 -1.76 14.67 6.68
CA ALA A 68 -1.30 13.73 7.71
C ALA A 68 -1.39 12.30 7.20
N LYS A 69 -0.54 11.40 7.72
CA LYS A 69 -0.58 9.96 7.39
C LYS A 69 -0.06 9.12 8.55
N TRP A 70 -0.69 7.96 8.76
CA TRP A 70 -0.32 6.95 9.75
C TRP A 70 -0.33 5.58 9.09
N HIS A 71 0.76 4.83 9.19
CA HIS A 71 0.90 3.49 8.61
C HIS A 71 0.38 2.36 9.53
N GLY A 72 -0.37 2.70 10.56
CA GLY A 72 -1.00 1.79 11.52
C GLY A 72 -2.24 2.42 12.13
N PRO A 73 -2.81 1.79 13.15
CA PRO A 73 -3.84 2.41 13.98
C PRO A 73 -3.37 3.74 14.54
N VAL A 74 -4.28 4.69 14.65
CA VAL A 74 -4.02 6.03 15.18
C VAL A 74 -4.84 6.25 16.45
N ASP A 75 -4.23 6.91 17.42
CA ASP A 75 -4.93 7.38 18.61
C ASP A 75 -5.94 8.47 18.25
N LYS A 76 -7.12 8.45 18.90
CA LYS A 76 -8.20 9.40 18.58
C LYS A 76 -7.79 10.83 18.86
N GLU A 77 -7.16 11.08 20.00
CA GLU A 77 -6.75 12.41 20.43
C GLU A 77 -5.66 12.96 19.50
N GLU A 78 -4.70 12.13 19.11
CA GLU A 78 -3.67 12.49 18.12
C GLU A 78 -4.32 12.84 16.77
N PHE A 79 -5.26 12.02 16.32
CA PHE A 79 -5.96 12.26 15.06
C PHE A 79 -6.76 13.57 15.10
N GLU A 80 -7.56 13.79 16.15
CA GLU A 80 -8.38 14.99 16.31
C GLU A 80 -7.51 16.25 16.44
N MET A 81 -6.42 16.20 17.20
CA MET A 81 -5.47 17.29 17.28
C MET A 81 -4.91 17.67 15.91
N ARG A 82 -4.57 16.65 15.10
CA ARG A 82 -4.07 16.87 13.74
C ARG A 82 -5.16 17.42 12.82
N LEU A 83 -6.37 16.85 12.88
CA LEU A 83 -7.51 17.30 12.09
C LEU A 83 -7.85 18.77 12.35
N TYR A 84 -8.00 19.14 13.63
CA TYR A 84 -8.38 20.51 14.00
C TYR A 84 -7.27 21.55 13.80
N SER A 85 -6.04 21.12 13.58
CA SER A 85 -4.96 22.02 13.14
C SER A 85 -5.05 22.39 11.65
N TYR A 86 -6.00 21.80 10.90
CA TYR A 86 -6.21 22.13 9.49
C TYR A 86 -6.99 23.43 9.34
N THR A 87 -6.38 24.45 8.75
CA THR A 87 -6.97 25.80 8.59
C THR A 87 -7.01 26.28 7.14
N GLU A 88 -6.61 25.41 6.20
CA GLU A 88 -6.54 25.77 4.78
C GLU A 88 -7.92 25.76 4.11
N LYS A 89 -8.08 26.55 3.05
CA LYS A 89 -9.31 26.60 2.23
C LYS A 89 -9.36 25.51 1.15
N MET A 90 -8.59 24.44 1.31
CA MET A 90 -8.60 23.29 0.41
C MET A 90 -9.55 22.22 0.94
N ARG A 91 -10.03 21.34 0.09
CA ARG A 91 -10.86 20.21 0.51
C ARG A 91 -10.01 19.16 1.19
N LEU A 92 -10.42 18.75 2.39
CA LEU A 92 -9.78 17.70 3.16
C LEU A 92 -10.59 16.40 3.07
N TRP A 93 -9.92 15.32 2.76
CA TRP A 93 -10.51 13.97 2.70
C TRP A 93 -9.88 13.08 3.77
N PHE A 94 -10.71 12.35 4.49
CA PHE A 94 -10.29 11.24 5.32
C PHE A 94 -10.27 9.96 4.50
N LYS A 95 -9.15 9.24 4.55
CA LYS A 95 -9.01 7.97 3.82
C LYS A 95 -8.37 6.90 4.67
N VAL A 96 -8.86 5.67 4.47
CA VAL A 96 -8.18 4.44 4.87
C VAL A 96 -7.82 3.71 3.59
N GLU A 97 -6.55 3.51 3.36
CA GLU A 97 -6.02 2.83 2.18
C GLU A 97 -5.37 1.52 2.63
N PRO A 98 -5.78 0.36 2.08
CA PRO A 98 -5.16 -0.92 2.42
C PRO A 98 -3.75 -1.01 1.84
N PHE A 99 -3.02 -2.09 2.20
CA PHE A 99 -1.75 -2.38 1.56
C PHE A 99 -1.89 -2.49 0.05
N ILE A 100 -0.83 -2.12 -0.66
CA ILE A 100 -0.70 -2.33 -2.09
C ILE A 100 0.71 -2.82 -2.41
N LEU A 101 0.80 -3.84 -3.27
CA LEU A 101 2.03 -4.44 -3.77
C LEU A 101 2.00 -4.43 -5.30
N HIS A 102 2.99 -3.79 -5.90
CA HIS A 102 3.27 -3.95 -7.32
C HIS A 102 4.47 -4.87 -7.48
N ILE A 103 4.27 -6.02 -8.09
CA ILE A 103 5.27 -7.08 -8.24
C ILE A 103 5.44 -7.38 -9.72
N ALA A 104 6.69 -7.49 -10.16
CA ALA A 104 7.00 -8.07 -11.45
C ALA A 104 7.38 -9.54 -11.29
N ALA A 105 6.83 -10.39 -12.15
CA ALA A 105 7.26 -11.77 -12.34
C ALA A 105 7.99 -11.93 -13.67
N LYS A 106 8.93 -12.84 -13.72
CA LYS A 106 9.72 -13.15 -14.92
C LYS A 106 8.87 -13.63 -16.09
N ASP A 107 7.85 -14.42 -15.81
CA ASP A 107 6.96 -15.03 -16.79
C ASP A 107 5.57 -15.33 -16.22
N MET A 108 4.65 -15.78 -17.07
CA MET A 108 3.28 -16.12 -16.69
C MET A 108 3.19 -17.26 -15.67
N LYS A 109 4.10 -18.22 -15.70
CA LYS A 109 4.12 -19.33 -14.74
C LYS A 109 4.43 -18.83 -13.34
N SER A 110 5.41 -17.95 -13.22
CA SER A 110 5.80 -17.33 -11.94
C SER A 110 4.70 -16.39 -11.42
N ALA A 111 4.08 -15.59 -12.32
CA ALA A 111 2.97 -14.73 -11.99
C ALA A 111 1.76 -15.53 -11.46
N ARG A 112 1.38 -16.60 -12.16
CA ARG A 112 0.29 -17.48 -11.75
C ARG A 112 0.54 -18.10 -10.38
N ARG A 113 1.75 -18.65 -10.15
CA ARG A 113 2.15 -19.24 -8.85
C ARG A 113 2.04 -18.22 -7.72
N PHE A 114 2.51 -16.99 -7.95
CA PHE A 114 2.40 -15.90 -6.99
C PHE A 114 0.93 -15.60 -6.65
N LEU A 115 0.08 -15.39 -7.66
CA LEU A 115 -1.34 -15.10 -7.48
C LEU A 115 -2.12 -16.24 -6.81
N GLU A 116 -1.78 -17.50 -7.11
CA GLU A 116 -2.38 -18.67 -6.45
C GLU A 116 -2.05 -18.68 -4.95
N LYS A 117 -0.79 -18.43 -4.59
CA LYS A 117 -0.36 -18.39 -3.18
C LYS A 117 -1.08 -17.30 -2.37
N ILE A 118 -1.21 -16.08 -2.91
CA ILE A 118 -1.93 -15.02 -2.20
C ILE A 118 -3.43 -15.32 -2.05
N ARG A 119 -4.03 -16.00 -3.03
CA ARG A 119 -5.44 -16.41 -2.95
C ARG A 119 -5.69 -17.46 -1.88
N MET A 120 -4.73 -18.36 -1.65
CA MET A 120 -4.82 -19.39 -0.60
C MET A 120 -4.94 -18.79 0.81
N ILE A 121 -4.38 -17.61 1.04
CA ILE A 121 -4.50 -16.89 2.33
C ILE A 121 -5.65 -15.88 2.36
N GLY A 122 -6.51 -15.88 1.34
CA GLY A 122 -7.72 -15.05 1.27
C GLY A 122 -7.56 -13.70 0.61
N VAL A 123 -6.39 -13.37 0.03
CA VAL A 123 -6.20 -12.12 -0.73
C VAL A 123 -6.79 -12.30 -2.13
N LYS A 124 -7.94 -11.67 -2.37
CA LYS A 124 -8.72 -11.82 -3.63
C LYS A 124 -8.49 -10.67 -4.61
N ARG A 125 -8.16 -9.47 -4.11
CA ARG A 125 -7.91 -8.29 -4.94
C ARG A 125 -6.45 -8.32 -5.40
N GLY A 126 -6.23 -8.91 -6.56
CA GLY A 126 -4.94 -8.99 -7.19
C GLY A 126 -5.04 -9.61 -8.56
N GLY A 127 -4.22 -9.13 -9.48
CA GLY A 127 -4.23 -9.58 -10.86
C GLY A 127 -3.06 -9.04 -11.67
N ILE A 128 -3.06 -9.43 -12.93
CA ILE A 128 -2.08 -8.97 -13.90
C ILE A 128 -2.53 -7.62 -14.45
N GLN A 129 -1.66 -6.62 -14.31
CA GLN A 129 -1.86 -5.28 -14.86
C GLN A 129 -1.33 -5.16 -16.29
N THR A 130 -0.17 -5.77 -16.53
CA THR A 130 0.49 -5.68 -17.84
C THR A 130 1.28 -6.94 -18.13
N MET A 131 1.21 -7.38 -19.37
CA MET A 131 2.04 -8.46 -19.91
C MET A 131 2.99 -7.89 -20.95
N ALA A 132 4.28 -8.04 -20.74
CA ALA A 132 5.30 -7.73 -21.72
C ALA A 132 6.09 -9.01 -22.05
N LYS A 133 6.84 -9.00 -23.15
CA LYS A 133 7.54 -10.18 -23.67
C LYS A 133 8.42 -10.90 -22.64
N GLU A 134 8.98 -10.16 -21.68
CA GLU A 134 9.97 -10.70 -20.72
C GLU A 134 9.60 -10.43 -19.26
N LYS A 135 8.37 -10.00 -18.99
CA LYS A 135 7.89 -9.75 -17.61
C LYS A 135 6.38 -9.60 -17.54
N VAL A 136 5.82 -9.96 -16.41
CA VAL A 136 4.40 -9.80 -16.07
C VAL A 136 4.31 -8.90 -14.85
N LEU A 137 3.60 -7.79 -14.97
CA LEU A 137 3.37 -6.86 -13.85
C LEU A 137 2.05 -7.21 -13.17
N MET A 138 2.09 -7.31 -11.87
CA MET A 138 0.94 -7.63 -11.02
C MET A 138 0.74 -6.55 -9.99
N GLU A 139 -0.52 -6.31 -9.66
CA GLU A 139 -0.94 -5.52 -8.51
C GLU A 139 -1.73 -6.39 -7.55
N VAL A 140 -1.47 -6.24 -6.27
CA VAL A 140 -2.19 -6.90 -5.18
C VAL A 140 -2.50 -5.86 -4.11
N GLN A 141 -3.73 -5.85 -3.62
CA GLN A 141 -4.12 -4.93 -2.56
C GLN A 141 -5.09 -5.57 -1.56
N GLY A 142 -5.14 -4.99 -0.37
CA GLY A 142 -6.14 -5.34 0.63
C GLY A 142 -7.55 -4.90 0.24
N ASN A 143 -8.55 -5.30 1.02
CA ASN A 143 -9.95 -5.08 0.68
C ASN A 143 -10.56 -3.82 1.31
N ASP A 144 -10.14 -3.50 2.53
CA ASP A 144 -10.80 -2.50 3.36
C ASP A 144 -10.33 -1.09 2.99
N ALA A 145 -11.24 -0.25 2.53
CA ALA A 145 -10.96 1.14 2.18
C ALA A 145 -12.11 2.07 2.61
N ILE A 146 -11.75 3.27 3.03
CA ILE A 146 -12.66 4.38 3.28
C ILE A 146 -12.17 5.60 2.49
N SER A 147 -13.08 6.39 1.96
CA SER A 147 -12.78 7.68 1.35
C SER A 147 -13.99 8.59 1.52
N VAL A 148 -13.91 9.56 2.42
CA VAL A 148 -14.99 10.50 2.73
C VAL A 148 -14.43 11.92 2.86
N PRO A 149 -15.18 12.95 2.43
CA PRO A 149 -14.85 14.33 2.74
C PRO A 149 -14.87 14.56 4.26
N ALA A 150 -13.87 15.24 4.80
CA ALA A 150 -13.77 15.43 6.25
C ALA A 150 -14.92 16.29 6.81
N ASP A 151 -15.44 17.22 6.03
CA ASP A 151 -16.57 18.09 6.38
C ASP A 151 -17.91 17.35 6.40
N SER A 152 -17.99 16.13 5.87
CA SER A 152 -19.19 15.28 5.91
C SER A 152 -19.26 14.38 7.16
N VAL A 153 -18.25 14.40 8.01
CA VAL A 153 -18.16 13.53 9.19
C VAL A 153 -18.58 14.30 10.43
N GLU A 154 -19.70 13.90 11.01
CA GLU A 154 -20.25 14.52 12.24
C GLU A 154 -19.51 14.03 13.49
N GLU A 155 -19.21 12.73 13.57
CA GLU A 155 -18.54 12.12 14.72
C GLU A 155 -17.31 11.29 14.30
N TRP A 156 -16.13 11.70 14.74
CA TRP A 156 -14.87 11.05 14.41
C TRP A 156 -14.59 9.78 15.21
N GLY A 157 -15.03 9.70 16.47
CA GLY A 157 -14.74 8.56 17.33
C GLY A 157 -15.14 7.20 16.74
N PRO A 158 -16.41 7.00 16.32
CA PRO A 158 -16.84 5.76 15.67
C PRO A 158 -16.05 5.45 14.39
N LEU A 159 -15.78 6.48 13.56
CA LEU A 159 -15.07 6.30 12.29
C LEU A 159 -13.61 5.90 12.50
N ILE A 160 -12.91 6.52 13.45
CA ILE A 160 -11.52 6.15 13.80
C ILE A 160 -11.44 4.73 14.35
N ASN A 161 -12.41 4.31 15.19
CA ASN A 161 -12.48 2.94 15.67
C ASN A 161 -12.66 1.92 14.52
N ILE A 162 -13.45 2.26 13.51
CA ILE A 162 -13.60 1.42 12.30
C ILE A 162 -12.29 1.40 11.52
N ALA A 163 -11.68 2.56 11.29
CA ALA A 163 -10.42 2.70 10.57
C ALA A 163 -9.29 1.89 11.21
N ASN A 164 -9.16 1.97 12.54
CA ASN A 164 -8.17 1.21 13.29
C ASN A 164 -8.36 -0.30 13.16
N ARG A 165 -9.59 -0.81 13.28
CA ARG A 165 -9.88 -2.23 13.03
C ARG A 165 -9.58 -2.66 11.59
N MET A 166 -9.79 -1.78 10.60
CA MET A 166 -9.41 -2.04 9.20
C MET A 166 -7.90 -2.13 9.07
N MET A 167 -7.15 -1.24 9.70
CA MET A 167 -5.68 -1.29 9.71
C MET A 167 -5.13 -2.52 10.42
N GLU A 168 -5.71 -2.93 11.54
CA GLU A 168 -5.32 -4.16 12.24
C GLU A 168 -5.51 -5.40 11.33
N ARG A 169 -6.68 -5.54 10.68
CA ARG A 169 -6.91 -6.62 9.71
C ARG A 169 -5.94 -6.58 8.54
N ASN A 170 -5.63 -5.39 8.05
CA ASN A 170 -4.68 -5.18 6.98
C ASN A 170 -3.26 -5.65 7.38
N LEU A 171 -2.80 -5.30 8.58
CA LEU A 171 -1.52 -5.75 9.13
C LEU A 171 -1.49 -7.26 9.34
N ASP A 172 -2.60 -7.87 9.77
CA ASP A 172 -2.69 -9.33 9.89
C ASP A 172 -2.59 -10.06 8.55
N VAL A 173 -3.11 -9.46 7.48
CA VAL A 173 -2.92 -10.01 6.12
C VAL A 173 -1.46 -9.90 5.70
N LEU A 174 -0.79 -8.78 5.95
CA LEU A 174 0.65 -8.63 5.67
C LEU A 174 1.48 -9.69 6.41
N LYS A 175 1.21 -9.94 7.71
CA LYS A 175 1.86 -11.02 8.47
C LYS A 175 1.63 -12.42 7.87
N LYS A 176 0.45 -12.67 7.29
CA LYS A 176 0.18 -13.94 6.57
C LYS A 176 0.98 -14.02 5.27
N LEU A 177 1.09 -12.92 4.53
CA LEU A 177 1.91 -12.83 3.32
C LEU A 177 3.39 -13.09 3.62
N GLU A 178 3.93 -12.57 4.71
CA GLU A 178 5.30 -12.83 5.15
C GLU A 178 5.61 -14.30 5.41
N LYS A 179 4.60 -15.10 5.82
CA LYS A 179 4.76 -16.53 6.08
C LYS A 179 4.79 -17.39 4.81
N ILE A 180 4.42 -16.84 3.65
CA ILE A 180 4.40 -17.58 2.39
C ILE A 180 5.84 -17.86 1.94
N GLU A 181 6.11 -19.11 1.55
CA GLU A 181 7.32 -19.47 0.80
C GLU A 181 7.11 -19.14 -0.68
N TRP A 182 7.78 -18.07 -1.12
CA TRP A 182 7.63 -17.53 -2.49
C TRP A 182 8.37 -18.36 -3.55
#